data_a0329b72f829deaebf52ec13fb0623e8
#
_entry.id   a0329b72f829deaebf52ec13fb0623e8
#
_cell.length_a   1.000
_cell.length_b   1.000
_cell.length_c   1.000
_cell.angle_alpha   90.00
_cell.angle_beta   90.00
_cell.angle_gamma   90.00
#
_symmetry.space_group_name_H-M   'P 1'
#
loop_
_entity.id
_entity.type
_entity.pdbx_description
1 polymer ?
#
loop_
_entity_poly.entity_id
_entity_poly.type
_entity_poly.pdbx_seq_one_letter_code
_entity_poly.pdbx_strand_id
1 'polypeptide(L)'
;AILCYNGFGVSRRWFAIPQDAGKRPERKEDFHFEKEPTNFKIDELILLCEYMENLLIAYQYIPLNFPYGYGNMRPQFINVQFYLQQIGQVIERIGYMQATQNGFTIFVEKSPAAIAVAESDLVPKELSYRIISYNHYSMKGQLEAKKSALVQLASLLEPKRGSLKKADKTLESDLFYLFNNLNIRHNNVDPADSAKYKPFIVQMKQEELEHWYDETYQMCLLAFLQLEQTERKIEFDRLKTAIEEQT
;
A
#
# COMPACT_ATOMS: atom_id res chain seq x y z
N ALA A 1 -20.09 -19.06 7.20
CA ALA A 1 -18.67 -19.40 7.07
C ALA A 1 -17.90 -18.11 7.29
N ILE A 2 -17.40 -17.94 8.51
CA ILE A 2 -16.53 -16.80 8.85
C ILE A 2 -15.17 -17.16 8.26
N LEU A 3 -14.75 -16.47 7.22
CA LEU A 3 -13.41 -16.57 6.67
C LEU A 3 -12.43 -16.03 7.71
N CYS A 4 -11.80 -16.93 8.44
CA CYS A 4 -10.64 -16.60 9.27
C CYS A 4 -9.47 -16.25 8.34
N TYR A 5 -9.11 -14.99 8.30
CA TYR A 5 -7.90 -14.52 7.62
C TYR A 5 -6.68 -14.94 8.45
N ASN A 6 -6.06 -16.05 8.04
CA ASN A 6 -4.74 -16.47 8.55
C ASN A 6 -3.67 -15.76 7.73
N GLY A 7 -3.14 -14.65 8.22
CA GLY A 7 -2.08 -13.97 7.48
C GLY A 7 -1.32 -12.86 8.18
N PHE A 8 -1.80 -12.35 9.29
CA PHE A 8 -1.05 -11.33 10.03
C PHE A 8 -1.10 -11.64 11.53
N GLY A 9 0.07 -11.68 12.15
CA GLY A 9 0.25 -11.97 13.56
C GLY A 9 -0.33 -10.92 14.50
N VAL A 10 -1.61 -10.61 14.35
CA VAL A 10 -2.36 -9.83 15.32
C VAL A 10 -2.65 -10.76 16.48
N SER A 11 -2.01 -10.48 17.61
CA SER A 11 -2.21 -11.20 18.86
C SER A 11 -3.71 -11.46 19.09
N ARG A 12 -4.08 -12.74 19.21
CA ARG A 12 -5.44 -13.24 19.47
C ARG A 12 -6.12 -12.68 20.74
N ARG A 13 -5.52 -11.69 21.41
CA ARG A 13 -6.04 -11.14 22.67
C ARG A 13 -7.21 -10.18 22.54
N TRP A 14 -7.55 -9.71 21.34
CA TRP A 14 -8.60 -8.69 21.16
C TRP A 14 -9.99 -9.23 20.85
N PHE A 15 -10.12 -10.52 20.48
CA PHE A 15 -11.41 -11.13 20.14
C PHE A 15 -11.56 -12.53 20.76
N ALA A 16 -11.34 -12.65 22.06
CA ALA A 16 -11.81 -13.82 22.78
C ALA A 16 -13.33 -13.66 23.00
N ILE A 17 -14.14 -14.27 22.11
CA ILE A 17 -15.52 -14.56 22.44
C ILE A 17 -15.46 -15.59 23.57
N PRO A 18 -16.02 -15.30 24.76
CA PRO A 18 -16.07 -16.27 25.84
C PRO A 18 -16.83 -17.52 25.37
N GLN A 19 -16.22 -18.70 25.51
CA GLN A 19 -16.84 -19.98 25.15
C GLN A 19 -17.92 -20.45 26.16
N ASP A 20 -18.39 -19.59 27.07
CA ASP A 20 -19.47 -19.88 28.00
C ASP A 20 -20.78 -19.27 27.54
N ALA A 21 -21.38 -19.89 26.51
CA ALA A 21 -22.72 -19.57 26.03
C ALA A 21 -23.83 -20.12 26.97
N GLY A 22 -23.69 -19.98 28.27
CA GLY A 22 -24.67 -20.51 29.24
C GLY A 22 -25.10 -19.59 30.37
N LYS A 23 -24.44 -18.44 30.56
CA LYS A 23 -24.87 -17.49 31.60
C LYS A 23 -25.28 -16.18 30.94
N ARG A 24 -26.56 -15.79 31.12
CA ARG A 24 -26.99 -14.42 30.82
C ARG A 24 -26.08 -13.46 31.55
N PRO A 25 -25.42 -12.50 30.87
CA PRO A 25 -24.74 -11.42 31.57
C PRO A 25 -25.78 -10.62 32.33
N GLU A 26 -25.58 -10.48 33.63
CA GLU A 26 -26.37 -9.55 34.44
C GLU A 26 -26.21 -8.18 33.82
N ARG A 27 -27.32 -7.49 33.55
CA ARG A 27 -27.38 -6.12 33.10
C ARG A 27 -26.63 -5.26 34.09
N LYS A 28 -25.65 -4.54 33.58
CA LYS A 28 -24.82 -3.46 34.13
C LYS A 28 -23.38 -3.88 34.26
N GLU A 29 -22.74 -4.08 33.12
CA GLU A 29 -21.40 -3.52 32.93
C GLU A 29 -21.53 -2.56 31.76
N ASP A 30 -21.64 -1.30 32.09
CA ASP A 30 -21.42 -0.22 31.16
C ASP A 30 -20.08 -0.52 30.50
N PHE A 31 -20.04 -0.56 29.17
CA PHE A 31 -18.81 -0.55 28.42
C PHE A 31 -18.19 0.82 28.69
N HIS A 32 -17.55 0.96 29.84
CA HIS A 32 -16.65 2.07 30.07
C HIS A 32 -15.44 1.85 29.17
N PHE A 33 -15.36 2.62 28.12
CA PHE A 33 -14.09 2.92 27.46
C PHE A 33 -13.24 3.73 28.44
N GLU A 34 -12.87 3.09 29.57
CA GLU A 34 -11.95 3.64 30.55
C GLU A 34 -10.49 3.45 30.14
N LYS A 35 -10.17 3.78 28.93
CA LYS A 35 -8.81 4.18 28.60
C LYS A 35 -8.91 5.44 27.79
N GLU A 36 -8.41 6.51 28.40
CA GLU A 36 -8.12 7.73 27.66
C GLU A 36 -7.45 7.36 26.35
N PRO A 37 -7.85 7.94 25.20
CA PRO A 37 -7.28 7.65 23.89
C PRO A 37 -5.87 8.29 23.78
N THR A 38 -5.02 8.04 24.76
CA THR A 38 -3.69 8.62 24.88
C THR A 38 -2.68 7.74 24.20
N ASN A 39 -2.53 7.73 22.93
CA ASN A 39 -1.48 7.14 22.11
C ASN A 39 -1.94 6.10 21.10
N PHE A 40 -3.06 6.31 20.44
CA PHE A 40 -3.32 5.58 19.19
C PHE A 40 -2.24 5.95 18.17
N LYS A 41 -1.43 4.98 17.80
CA LYS A 41 -0.51 5.16 16.68
C LYS A 41 -1.33 5.28 15.40
N ILE A 42 -0.86 6.08 14.47
CA ILE A 42 -1.55 6.28 13.18
C ILE A 42 -1.83 4.96 12.45
N ASP A 43 -0.90 4.01 12.52
CA ASP A 43 -1.05 2.69 11.91
C ASP A 43 -2.21 1.88 12.53
N GLU A 44 -2.45 2.03 13.85
CA GLU A 44 -3.57 1.39 14.55
C GLU A 44 -4.92 2.01 14.15
N LEU A 45 -4.95 3.34 13.97
CA LEU A 45 -6.13 4.04 13.47
C LEU A 45 -6.47 3.61 12.04
N ILE A 46 -5.47 3.50 11.17
CA ILE A 46 -5.65 3.07 9.79
C ILE A 46 -6.18 1.64 9.76
N LEU A 47 -5.58 0.72 10.52
CA LEU A 47 -6.05 -0.66 10.64
C LEU A 47 -7.51 -0.74 11.10
N LEU A 48 -7.88 0.07 12.10
CA LEU A 48 -9.26 0.13 12.58
C LEU A 48 -10.22 0.64 11.50
N CYS A 49 -9.84 1.71 10.79
CA CYS A 49 -10.64 2.26 9.70
C CYS A 49 -10.81 1.25 8.56
N GLU A 50 -9.76 0.54 8.15
CA GLU A 50 -9.82 -0.52 7.14
C GLU A 50 -10.77 -1.65 7.55
N TYR A 51 -10.64 -2.11 8.79
CA TYR A 51 -11.50 -3.16 9.32
C TYR A 51 -12.97 -2.73 9.31
N MET A 52 -13.25 -1.53 9.83
CA MET A 52 -14.61 -0.99 9.91
C MET A 52 -15.22 -0.77 8.54
N GLU A 53 -14.46 -0.23 7.59
CA GLU A 53 -14.94 0.00 6.23
C GLU A 53 -15.28 -1.32 5.52
N ASN A 54 -14.38 -2.29 5.54
CA ASN A 54 -14.62 -3.60 4.93
C ASN A 54 -15.78 -4.34 5.61
N LEU A 55 -15.94 -4.20 6.94
CA LEU A 55 -17.09 -4.75 7.67
C LEU A 55 -18.39 -4.08 7.25
N LEU A 56 -18.42 -2.76 7.13
CA LEU A 56 -19.61 -2.01 6.71
C LEU A 56 -19.99 -2.34 5.25
N ILE A 57 -19.02 -2.48 4.37
CA ILE A 57 -19.25 -2.91 3.00
C ILE A 57 -19.85 -4.33 2.99
N ALA A 58 -19.24 -5.27 3.72
CA ALA A 58 -19.74 -6.63 3.81
C ALA A 58 -21.18 -6.69 4.39
N TYR A 59 -21.47 -5.83 5.38
CA TYR A 59 -22.80 -5.75 5.99
C TYR A 59 -23.92 -5.42 4.98
N GLN A 60 -23.65 -4.64 3.94
CA GLN A 60 -24.62 -4.32 2.89
C GLN A 60 -25.08 -5.55 2.09
N TYR A 61 -24.27 -6.60 2.05
CA TYR A 61 -24.56 -7.83 1.31
C TYR A 61 -25.17 -8.94 2.17
N ILE A 62 -25.35 -8.72 3.49
CA ILE A 62 -26.00 -9.71 4.36
C ILE A 62 -27.51 -9.65 4.10
N PRO A 63 -28.15 -10.74 3.62
CA PRO A 63 -29.60 -10.77 3.45
C PRO A 63 -30.27 -10.60 4.81
N LEU A 64 -31.13 -9.60 4.95
CA LEU A 64 -31.89 -9.34 6.17
C LEU A 64 -32.99 -10.38 6.44
N ASN A 65 -33.04 -11.46 5.68
CA ASN A 65 -33.94 -12.60 5.89
C ASN A 65 -33.42 -13.49 7.01
N PHE A 66 -33.61 -13.07 8.26
CA PHE A 66 -33.51 -13.97 9.39
C PHE A 66 -34.74 -14.83 9.44
N PRO A 67 -34.67 -16.15 9.16
CA PRO A 67 -35.86 -16.99 9.03
C PRO A 67 -36.57 -17.33 10.35
N TYR A 68 -36.09 -16.92 11.51
CA TYR A 68 -36.72 -17.28 12.80
C TYR A 68 -36.66 -16.17 13.86
N GLY A 69 -37.81 -15.58 14.15
CA GLY A 69 -38.41 -15.44 15.48
C GLY A 69 -37.62 -14.72 16.58
N TYR A 70 -36.82 -13.69 16.31
CA TYR A 70 -36.53 -12.71 17.36
C TYR A 70 -37.62 -11.66 17.31
N GLY A 71 -38.62 -11.83 18.17
CA GLY A 71 -39.80 -10.99 18.22
C GLY A 71 -39.48 -9.51 18.21
N ASN A 72 -40.24 -8.76 17.43
CA ASN A 72 -40.40 -7.28 17.40
C ASN A 72 -39.15 -6.39 17.49
N MET A 73 -37.94 -6.90 17.42
CA MET A 73 -36.76 -6.09 17.18
C MET A 73 -36.72 -5.76 15.69
N ARG A 74 -37.22 -4.59 15.33
CA ARG A 74 -36.90 -3.99 14.02
C ARG A 74 -35.40 -3.81 14.00
N PRO A 75 -34.65 -4.41 13.02
CA PRO A 75 -33.23 -4.14 12.90
C PRO A 75 -33.08 -2.63 12.75
N GLN A 76 -32.33 -2.00 13.65
CA GLN A 76 -31.94 -0.61 13.45
C GLN A 76 -31.06 -0.58 12.20
N PHE A 77 -31.54 -0.01 11.13
CA PHE A 77 -30.78 0.14 9.91
C PHE A 77 -29.61 1.08 10.19
N ILE A 78 -28.42 0.53 10.15
CA ILE A 78 -27.18 1.34 10.20
C ILE A 78 -27.13 2.11 8.89
N ASN A 79 -26.96 3.43 8.97
CA ASN A 79 -26.67 4.23 7.78
C ASN A 79 -25.21 4.02 7.37
N VAL A 80 -24.96 2.95 6.64
CA VAL A 80 -23.61 2.55 6.22
C VAL A 80 -22.92 3.68 5.47
N GLN A 81 -23.61 4.37 4.57
CA GLN A 81 -23.03 5.45 3.78
C GLN A 81 -22.54 6.62 4.63
N PHE A 82 -23.26 6.93 5.70
CA PHE A 82 -22.81 7.96 6.64
C PHE A 82 -21.47 7.59 7.29
N TYR A 83 -21.33 6.35 7.76
CA TYR A 83 -20.09 5.90 8.40
C TYR A 83 -18.93 5.77 7.41
N LEU A 84 -19.16 5.26 6.21
CA LEU A 84 -18.14 5.22 5.16
C LEU A 84 -17.63 6.62 4.83
N GLN A 85 -18.53 7.60 4.73
CA GLN A 85 -18.16 9.00 4.50
C GLN A 85 -17.31 9.56 5.65
N GLN A 86 -17.66 9.25 6.92
CA GLN A 86 -16.88 9.71 8.08
C GLN A 86 -15.48 9.10 8.09
N ILE A 87 -15.37 7.79 7.81
CA ILE A 87 -14.06 7.11 7.67
C ILE A 87 -13.24 7.79 6.58
N GLY A 88 -13.80 7.98 5.38
CA GLY A 88 -13.12 8.64 4.28
C GLY A 88 -12.61 10.04 4.64
N GLN A 89 -13.39 10.84 5.36
CA GLN A 89 -12.96 12.17 5.82
C GLN A 89 -11.80 12.11 6.82
N VAL A 90 -11.80 11.14 7.73
CA VAL A 90 -10.70 10.95 8.68
C VAL A 90 -9.44 10.56 7.93
N ILE A 91 -9.52 9.59 7.04
CA ILE A 91 -8.42 9.07 6.22
C ILE A 91 -7.79 10.18 5.37
N GLU A 92 -8.61 10.98 4.71
CA GLU A 92 -8.11 12.10 3.90
C GLU A 92 -7.40 13.17 4.75
N ARG A 93 -7.96 13.50 5.92
CA ARG A 93 -7.35 14.50 6.84
C ARG A 93 -6.00 14.09 7.37
N ILE A 94 -5.75 12.81 7.54
CA ILE A 94 -4.45 12.30 8.01
C ILE A 94 -3.46 12.05 6.86
N GLY A 95 -3.81 12.43 5.62
CA GLY A 95 -2.92 12.32 4.45
C GLY A 95 -2.90 10.94 3.80
N TYR A 96 -3.95 10.15 4.01
CA TYR A 96 -4.12 8.83 3.39
C TYR A 96 -5.19 8.87 2.31
N MET A 97 -5.21 7.85 1.48
CA MET A 97 -6.20 7.65 0.43
C MET A 97 -6.67 6.20 0.40
N GLN A 98 -7.87 6.01 -0.10
CA GLN A 98 -8.43 4.69 -0.32
C GLN A 98 -7.81 4.04 -1.56
N ALA A 99 -7.48 2.76 -1.43
CA ALA A 99 -7.08 1.89 -2.53
C ALA A 99 -7.78 0.53 -2.39
N THR A 100 -7.70 -0.30 -3.42
CA THR A 100 -8.30 -1.64 -3.40
C THR A 100 -7.22 -2.69 -3.60
N GLN A 101 -7.18 -3.68 -2.73
CA GLN A 101 -6.29 -4.83 -2.85
C GLN A 101 -7.08 -6.13 -2.65
N ASN A 102 -7.05 -7.00 -3.66
CA ASN A 102 -7.76 -8.30 -3.61
C ASN A 102 -9.25 -8.19 -3.26
N GLY A 103 -9.91 -7.10 -3.69
CA GLY A 103 -11.32 -6.85 -3.40
C GLY A 103 -11.61 -6.24 -2.03
N PHE A 104 -10.59 -5.94 -1.24
CA PHE A 104 -10.71 -5.25 0.04
C PHE A 104 -10.25 -3.81 -0.08
N THR A 105 -10.89 -2.93 0.69
CA THR A 105 -10.42 -1.57 0.89
C THR A 105 -9.20 -1.58 1.80
N ILE A 106 -8.16 -0.87 1.37
CA ILE A 106 -6.98 -0.54 2.17
C ILE A 106 -6.77 0.97 2.14
N PHE A 107 -6.07 1.50 3.14
CA PHE A 107 -5.68 2.92 3.16
C PHE A 107 -4.18 3.06 3.09
N VAL A 108 -3.72 3.79 2.09
CA VAL A 108 -2.30 4.01 1.81
C VAL A 108 -1.93 5.47 2.01
N GLU A 109 -0.70 5.73 2.40
CA GLU A 109 -0.19 7.09 2.47
C GLU A 109 -0.26 7.74 1.08
N LYS A 110 -0.82 8.96 1.00
CA LYS A 110 -1.04 9.67 -0.26
C LYS A 110 0.29 10.17 -0.82
N SER A 111 0.76 9.51 -1.87
CA SER A 111 1.95 9.91 -2.62
C SER A 111 1.56 10.36 -4.03
N PRO A 112 1.61 11.67 -4.34
CA PRO A 112 1.30 12.16 -5.69
C PRO A 112 2.16 11.52 -6.78
N ALA A 113 3.45 11.27 -6.48
CA ALA A 113 4.36 10.61 -7.41
C ALA A 113 3.94 9.16 -7.69
N ALA A 114 3.58 8.40 -6.63
CA ALA A 114 3.11 7.02 -6.78
C ALA A 114 1.79 6.95 -7.57
N ILE A 115 0.86 7.88 -7.33
CA ILE A 115 -0.40 7.98 -8.07
C ILE A 115 -0.12 8.25 -9.55
N ALA A 116 0.68 9.29 -9.86
CA ALA A 116 1.01 9.65 -11.23
C ALA A 116 1.67 8.48 -11.99
N VAL A 117 2.62 7.79 -11.35
CA VAL A 117 3.29 6.63 -11.96
C VAL A 117 2.33 5.44 -12.13
N ALA A 118 1.46 5.18 -11.16
CA ALA A 118 0.47 4.10 -11.25
C ALA A 118 -0.58 4.31 -12.36
N GLU A 119 -0.84 5.56 -12.73
CA GLU A 119 -1.75 5.95 -13.81
C GLU A 119 -1.04 6.08 -15.17
N SER A 120 0.29 6.00 -15.19
CA SER A 120 1.11 6.14 -16.38
C SER A 120 0.93 4.99 -17.38
N ASP A 121 0.96 5.30 -18.66
CA ASP A 121 0.98 4.30 -19.75
C ASP A 121 2.28 3.46 -19.76
N LEU A 122 3.30 3.90 -19.01
CA LEU A 122 4.56 3.15 -18.84
C LEU A 122 4.42 1.96 -17.90
N VAL A 123 3.35 1.92 -17.11
CA VAL A 123 3.08 0.89 -16.09
C VAL A 123 1.87 0.05 -16.49
N PRO A 124 2.01 -1.29 -16.59
CA PRO A 124 0.87 -2.17 -16.78
C PRO A 124 -0.15 -2.02 -15.64
N LYS A 125 -1.44 -2.00 -15.96
CA LYS A 125 -2.54 -1.83 -14.98
C LYS A 125 -2.50 -2.87 -13.85
N GLU A 126 -2.01 -4.07 -14.14
CA GLU A 126 -1.84 -5.16 -13.18
C GLU A 126 -0.79 -4.85 -12.11
N LEU A 127 0.11 -3.89 -12.38
CA LEU A 127 1.17 -3.49 -11.45
C LEU A 127 0.89 -2.15 -10.75
N SER A 128 -0.08 -1.37 -11.25
CA SER A 128 -0.44 -0.07 -10.66
C SER A 128 -0.76 -0.17 -9.17
N TYR A 129 -1.51 -1.22 -8.76
CA TYR A 129 -1.85 -1.44 -7.36
C TYR A 129 -0.62 -1.69 -6.48
N ARG A 130 0.43 -2.32 -7.00
CA ARG A 130 1.67 -2.61 -6.25
C ARG A 130 2.48 -1.35 -5.98
N ILE A 131 2.44 -0.40 -6.90
CA ILE A 131 3.04 0.91 -6.72
C ILE A 131 2.31 1.63 -5.58
N ILE A 132 1.00 1.68 -5.63
CA ILE A 132 0.18 2.34 -4.61
C ILE A 132 0.32 1.63 -3.24
N SER A 133 0.21 0.29 -3.21
CA SER A 133 0.24 -0.49 -1.96
C SER A 133 1.62 -0.53 -1.29
N TYR A 134 2.69 -0.14 -1.97
CA TYR A 134 4.01 0.00 -1.35
C TYR A 134 3.99 0.97 -0.16
N ASN A 135 3.13 1.99 -0.22
CA ASN A 135 2.96 2.99 0.82
C ASN A 135 1.95 2.56 1.92
N HIS A 136 1.52 1.29 1.93
CA HIS A 136 0.65 0.78 2.96
C HIS A 136 1.44 0.51 4.25
N TYR A 137 0.86 0.82 5.42
CA TYR A 137 1.54 0.65 6.72
C TYR A 137 2.04 -0.79 6.97
N SER A 138 1.35 -1.81 6.43
CA SER A 138 1.75 -3.21 6.59
C SER A 138 3.04 -3.58 5.84
N MET A 139 3.51 -2.72 4.93
CA MET A 139 4.79 -2.89 4.25
C MET A 139 5.99 -2.55 5.14
N LYS A 140 5.77 -1.88 6.28
CA LYS A 140 6.84 -1.60 7.24
C LYS A 140 7.40 -2.89 7.81
N GLY A 141 8.72 -3.05 7.75
CA GLY A 141 9.44 -4.25 8.17
C GLY A 141 9.29 -5.47 7.24
N GLN A 142 8.55 -5.36 6.13
CA GLN A 142 8.33 -6.47 5.19
C GLN A 142 9.36 -6.44 4.04
N LEU A 143 10.62 -6.72 4.35
CA LEU A 143 11.74 -6.62 3.39
C LEU A 143 11.51 -7.43 2.11
N GLU A 144 11.01 -8.66 2.21
CA GLU A 144 10.77 -9.52 1.04
C GLU A 144 9.61 -8.98 0.16
N ALA A 145 8.58 -8.41 0.76
CA ALA A 145 7.49 -7.78 0.02
C ALA A 145 7.98 -6.52 -0.71
N LYS A 146 8.75 -5.66 -0.04
CA LYS A 146 9.39 -4.48 -0.62
C LYS A 146 10.34 -4.86 -1.75
N LYS A 147 11.22 -5.85 -1.52
CA LYS A 147 12.12 -6.40 -2.54
C LYS A 147 11.35 -6.89 -3.77
N SER A 148 10.28 -7.68 -3.56
CA SER A 148 9.45 -8.17 -4.66
C SER A 148 8.84 -7.05 -5.52
N ALA A 149 8.38 -5.96 -4.89
CA ALA A 149 7.90 -4.79 -5.61
C ALA A 149 9.01 -4.11 -6.41
N LEU A 150 10.20 -3.94 -5.81
CA LEU A 150 11.36 -3.33 -6.48
C LEU A 150 11.86 -4.16 -7.66
N VAL A 151 11.85 -5.50 -7.57
CA VAL A 151 12.20 -6.40 -8.69
C VAL A 151 11.27 -6.18 -9.87
N GLN A 152 9.98 -5.99 -9.63
CA GLN A 152 9.02 -5.72 -10.70
C GLN A 152 9.24 -4.34 -11.33
N LEU A 153 9.46 -3.30 -10.52
CA LEU A 153 9.78 -1.96 -11.02
C LEU A 153 11.08 -1.97 -11.83
N ALA A 154 12.11 -2.67 -11.36
CA ALA A 154 13.36 -2.85 -12.07
C ALA A 154 13.16 -3.52 -13.44
N SER A 155 12.30 -4.55 -13.51
CA SER A 155 11.96 -5.24 -14.76
C SER A 155 11.23 -4.34 -15.77
N LEU A 156 10.41 -3.39 -15.31
CA LEU A 156 9.77 -2.40 -16.17
C LEU A 156 10.74 -1.32 -16.68
N LEU A 157 11.71 -0.94 -15.86
CA LEU A 157 12.70 0.11 -16.18
C LEU A 157 13.84 -0.42 -17.05
N GLU A 158 14.17 -1.71 -16.99
CA GLU A 158 15.27 -2.30 -17.75
C GLU A 158 15.19 -2.04 -19.28
N PRO A 159 14.07 -2.31 -19.96
CA PRO A 159 13.97 -2.01 -21.41
C PRO A 159 14.02 -0.51 -21.71
N LYS A 160 13.75 0.36 -20.74
CA LYS A 160 13.74 1.82 -20.88
C LYS A 160 15.05 2.47 -20.42
N ARG A 161 16.03 1.67 -19.99
CA ARG A 161 17.32 2.12 -19.46
C ARG A 161 18.04 3.11 -20.39
N GLY A 162 18.05 2.82 -21.70
CA GLY A 162 18.68 3.70 -22.71
C GLY A 162 18.02 5.08 -22.81
N SER A 163 16.70 5.15 -22.70
CA SER A 163 15.92 6.39 -22.69
C SER A 163 16.16 7.17 -21.40
N LEU A 164 16.13 6.47 -20.25
CA LEU A 164 16.42 7.08 -18.96
C LEU A 164 17.83 7.67 -18.91
N LYS A 165 18.83 6.95 -19.43
CA LYS A 165 20.22 7.44 -19.50
C LYS A 165 20.36 8.70 -20.33
N LYS A 166 19.55 8.88 -21.37
CA LYS A 166 19.52 10.11 -22.18
C LYS A 166 18.84 11.25 -21.45
N ALA A 167 17.81 10.96 -20.66
CA ALA A 167 17.05 11.94 -19.88
C ALA A 167 17.84 12.39 -18.64
N ASP A 168 18.35 11.43 -17.86
CA ASP A 168 19.13 11.64 -16.64
C ASP A 168 20.14 10.49 -16.46
N LYS A 169 21.39 10.75 -16.83
CA LYS A 169 22.47 9.77 -16.74
C LYS A 169 22.82 9.41 -15.29
N THR A 170 22.70 10.36 -14.37
CA THR A 170 23.05 10.16 -12.97
C THR A 170 22.01 9.26 -12.31
N LEU A 171 20.74 9.59 -12.46
CA LEU A 171 19.63 8.78 -11.94
C LEU A 171 19.68 7.34 -12.50
N GLU A 172 19.93 7.17 -13.81
CA GLU A 172 20.10 5.84 -14.40
C GLU A 172 21.23 5.07 -13.74
N SER A 173 22.41 5.69 -13.63
CA SER A 173 23.58 5.03 -13.05
C SER A 173 23.36 4.60 -11.62
N ASP A 174 22.82 5.47 -10.78
CA ASP A 174 22.63 5.22 -9.36
C ASP A 174 21.51 4.19 -9.11
N LEU A 175 20.39 4.30 -9.82
CA LEU A 175 19.29 3.38 -9.70
C LEU A 175 19.69 1.95 -10.12
N PHE A 176 20.36 1.79 -11.26
CA PHE A 176 20.83 0.47 -11.70
C PHE A 176 21.96 -0.08 -10.85
N TYR A 177 22.76 0.79 -10.23
CA TYR A 177 23.73 0.38 -9.22
C TYR A 177 23.01 -0.26 -8.01
N LEU A 178 21.95 0.38 -7.47
CA LEU A 178 21.15 -0.15 -6.37
C LEU A 178 20.47 -1.48 -6.75
N PHE A 179 19.86 -1.56 -7.93
CA PHE A 179 19.24 -2.82 -8.40
C PHE A 179 20.23 -3.98 -8.42
N ASN A 180 21.48 -3.74 -8.78
CA ASN A 180 22.48 -4.79 -8.91
C ASN A 180 23.21 -5.13 -7.61
N ASN A 181 23.29 -4.20 -6.65
CA ASN A 181 24.12 -4.33 -5.47
C ASN A 181 23.36 -4.38 -4.14
N LEU A 182 22.05 -4.07 -4.14
CA LEU A 182 21.22 -4.01 -2.92
C LEU A 182 20.30 -5.23 -2.79
N ASN A 183 20.75 -6.40 -3.19
CA ASN A 183 19.99 -7.65 -3.11
C ASN A 183 18.61 -7.61 -3.80
N ILE A 184 18.42 -6.73 -4.81
CA ILE A 184 17.16 -6.60 -5.54
C ILE A 184 17.14 -7.57 -6.73
N ARG A 185 17.97 -7.35 -7.75
CA ARG A 185 18.00 -8.20 -8.96
C ARG A 185 18.90 -9.43 -8.83
N HIS A 186 19.89 -9.35 -7.98
CA HIS A 186 20.84 -10.42 -7.74
C HIS A 186 20.78 -10.87 -6.29
N ASN A 187 21.09 -12.12 -6.03
CA ASN A 187 21.23 -12.63 -4.68
C ASN A 187 22.61 -12.21 -4.11
N ASN A 188 22.69 -10.96 -3.64
CA ASN A 188 23.96 -10.40 -3.13
C ASN A 188 24.34 -10.92 -1.74
N VAL A 189 23.49 -11.74 -1.12
CA VAL A 189 23.72 -12.31 0.22
C VAL A 189 24.18 -13.76 0.18
N ASP A 190 24.24 -14.39 -1.00
CA ASP A 190 24.66 -15.77 -1.17
C ASP A 190 26.19 -15.87 -1.37
N PRO A 191 26.95 -16.45 -0.41
CA PRO A 191 28.39 -16.62 -0.54
C PRO A 191 28.80 -17.54 -1.69
N ALA A 192 27.91 -18.42 -2.18
CA ALA A 192 28.19 -19.34 -3.27
C ALA A 192 28.35 -18.60 -4.62
N ASP A 193 27.70 -17.43 -4.81
CA ASP A 193 27.92 -16.56 -5.96
C ASP A 193 28.94 -15.47 -5.64
N SER A 194 30.21 -15.83 -5.59
CA SER A 194 31.30 -14.93 -5.21
C SER A 194 31.37 -13.66 -6.04
N ALA A 195 30.93 -13.69 -7.29
CA ALA A 195 30.93 -12.52 -8.19
C ALA A 195 29.89 -11.45 -7.79
N LYS A 196 28.79 -11.88 -7.17
CA LYS A 196 27.68 -11.00 -6.78
C LYS A 196 27.56 -10.80 -5.27
N TYR A 197 28.27 -11.61 -4.49
CA TYR A 197 28.26 -11.54 -3.03
C TYR A 197 28.75 -10.19 -2.52
N LYS A 198 27.98 -9.59 -1.62
CA LYS A 198 28.30 -8.30 -0.99
C LYS A 198 28.28 -8.43 0.53
N PRO A 199 29.44 -8.62 1.18
CA PRO A 199 29.51 -8.75 2.64
C PRO A 199 28.87 -7.60 3.39
N PHE A 200 28.93 -6.39 2.86
CA PHE A 200 28.31 -5.20 3.45
C PHE A 200 26.79 -5.35 3.57
N ILE A 201 26.12 -5.93 2.55
CA ILE A 201 24.67 -6.14 2.56
C ILE A 201 24.28 -7.20 3.59
N VAL A 202 25.08 -8.23 3.76
CA VAL A 202 24.84 -9.29 4.77
C VAL A 202 24.92 -8.73 6.21
N GLN A 203 25.80 -7.76 6.44
CA GLN A 203 26.01 -7.14 7.75
C GLN A 203 25.07 -5.95 8.00
N MET A 204 24.35 -5.48 6.97
CA MET A 204 23.43 -4.35 7.08
C MET A 204 22.26 -4.69 8.01
N LYS A 205 21.89 -3.77 8.89
CA LYS A 205 20.70 -3.92 9.74
C LYS A 205 19.44 -3.91 8.89
N GLN A 206 18.41 -4.61 9.37
CA GLN A 206 17.15 -4.69 8.62
C GLN A 206 16.50 -3.30 8.40
N GLU A 207 16.55 -2.41 9.39
CA GLU A 207 16.03 -1.05 9.29
C GLU A 207 16.78 -0.22 8.24
N GLU A 208 18.10 -0.41 8.14
CA GLU A 208 18.92 0.27 7.14
C GLU A 208 18.67 -0.26 5.73
N LEU A 209 18.53 -1.58 5.58
CA LEU A 209 18.17 -2.20 4.30
C LEU A 209 16.77 -1.77 3.86
N GLU A 210 15.81 -1.70 4.80
CA GLU A 210 14.46 -1.20 4.53
C GLU A 210 14.48 0.25 4.04
N HIS A 211 15.23 1.12 4.73
CA HIS A 211 15.41 2.50 4.31
C HIS A 211 15.93 2.60 2.86
N TRP A 212 16.96 1.82 2.51
CA TRP A 212 17.48 1.82 1.14
C TRP A 212 16.51 1.25 0.11
N TYR A 213 15.65 0.31 0.49
CA TYR A 213 14.56 -0.14 -0.38
C TYR A 213 13.55 0.97 -0.62
N ASP A 214 13.20 1.74 0.41
CA ASP A 214 12.28 2.88 0.30
C ASP A 214 12.88 3.99 -0.57
N GLU A 215 14.16 4.33 -0.40
CA GLU A 215 14.88 5.26 -1.27
C GLU A 215 14.92 4.76 -2.73
N THR A 216 15.21 3.48 -2.93
CA THR A 216 15.20 2.88 -4.28
C THR A 216 13.81 2.97 -4.91
N TYR A 217 12.75 2.77 -4.13
CA TYR A 217 11.38 2.94 -4.60
C TYR A 217 11.11 4.39 -5.05
N GLN A 218 11.52 5.39 -4.27
CA GLN A 218 11.38 6.81 -4.65
C GLN A 218 12.16 7.13 -5.94
N MET A 219 13.36 6.57 -6.10
CA MET A 219 14.13 6.71 -7.33
C MET A 219 13.46 6.04 -8.53
N CYS A 220 12.76 4.90 -8.34
CA CYS A 220 11.95 4.29 -9.40
C CYS A 220 10.82 5.23 -9.84
N LEU A 221 10.09 5.83 -8.90
CA LEU A 221 9.03 6.78 -9.21
C LEU A 221 9.58 7.97 -10.01
N LEU A 222 10.71 8.53 -9.57
CA LEU A 222 11.37 9.63 -10.28
C LEU A 222 11.77 9.21 -11.70
N ALA A 223 12.30 7.99 -11.90
CA ALA A 223 12.70 7.48 -13.20
C ALA A 223 11.50 7.37 -14.17
N PHE A 224 10.35 6.90 -13.72
CA PHE A 224 9.12 6.88 -14.54
C PHE A 224 8.68 8.29 -14.92
N LEU A 225 8.65 9.22 -13.96
CA LEU A 225 8.28 10.63 -14.22
C LEU A 225 9.22 11.30 -15.20
N GLN A 226 10.52 11.01 -15.14
CA GLN A 226 11.51 11.52 -16.10
C GLN A 226 11.30 10.97 -17.52
N LEU A 227 10.94 9.68 -17.62
CA LEU A 227 10.61 9.09 -18.91
C LEU A 227 9.36 9.73 -19.52
N GLU A 228 8.30 9.95 -18.74
CA GLU A 228 7.11 10.66 -19.19
C GLU A 228 7.41 12.11 -19.59
N GLN A 229 8.23 12.81 -18.82
CA GLN A 229 8.62 14.17 -19.16
C GLN A 229 9.35 14.24 -20.52
N THR A 230 10.13 13.22 -20.85
CA THR A 230 10.81 13.12 -22.14
C THR A 230 9.81 12.97 -23.28
N GLU A 231 8.76 12.17 -23.11
CA GLU A 231 7.68 12.02 -24.10
C GLU A 231 6.89 13.32 -24.27
N ARG A 232 6.48 13.96 -23.17
CA ARG A 232 5.80 15.27 -23.19
C ARG A 232 6.65 16.35 -23.86
N LYS A 233 7.97 16.31 -23.70
CA LYS A 233 8.89 17.26 -24.35
C LYS A 233 8.86 17.13 -25.87
N ILE A 234 8.77 15.93 -26.39
CA ILE A 234 8.65 15.69 -27.85
C ILE A 234 7.38 16.34 -28.39
N GLU A 235 6.26 16.20 -27.70
CA GLU A 235 4.99 16.83 -28.08
C GLU A 235 5.07 18.36 -28.01
N PHE A 236 5.69 18.86 -26.94
CA PHE A 236 5.86 20.30 -26.76
C PHE A 236 6.76 20.92 -27.85
N ASP A 237 7.83 20.24 -28.24
CA ASP A 237 8.72 20.73 -29.31
C ASP A 237 7.98 20.72 -30.67
N ARG A 238 7.10 19.76 -30.94
CA ARG A 238 6.20 19.77 -32.12
C ARG A 238 5.25 20.95 -32.10
N LEU A 239 4.64 21.26 -30.93
CA LEU A 239 3.77 22.42 -30.78
C LEU A 239 4.53 23.73 -31.03
N LYS A 240 5.74 23.87 -30.49
CA LYS A 240 6.58 25.04 -30.75
C LYS A 240 6.84 25.25 -32.24
N THR A 241 7.28 24.20 -32.93
CA THR A 241 7.50 24.26 -34.36
C THR A 241 6.27 24.70 -35.13
N ALA A 242 5.10 24.15 -34.81
CA ALA A 242 3.83 24.51 -35.45
C ALA A 242 3.43 25.98 -35.19
N ILE A 243 3.74 26.54 -34.02
CA ILE A 243 3.53 27.97 -33.72
C ILE A 243 4.47 28.86 -34.51
N GLU A 244 5.75 28.48 -34.58
CA GLU A 244 6.80 29.25 -35.27
C GLU A 244 6.60 29.26 -36.80
N GLU A 245 6.04 28.18 -37.39
CA GLU A 245 5.73 28.10 -38.82
C GLU A 245 4.49 28.95 -39.24
N GLN A 246 3.64 29.36 -38.28
CA GLN A 246 2.44 30.17 -38.54
C GLN A 246 2.68 31.67 -38.27
N THR A 247 3.87 32.08 -37.86
CA THR A 247 4.25 33.48 -37.60
C THR A 247 5.15 34.01 -38.70
#